data_ac070f8420256a09d0feaf605a82760f
#
_entry.id   ac070f8420256a09d0feaf605a82760f
#
_cell.length_a   1.000
_cell.length_b   1.000
_cell.length_c   1.000
_cell.angle_alpha   90.00
_cell.angle_beta   90.00
_cell.angle_gamma   90.00
#
_symmetry.space_group_name_H-M   'P 1'
#
loop_
_entity.id
_entity.type
_entity.pdbx_description
1 polymer ?
#
loop_
_entity_poly.entity_id
_entity_poly.type
_entity_poly.pdbx_seq_one_letter_code
_entity_poly.pdbx_strand_id
1 'polypeptide(L)'
;MNKRVLFVDDEENVLSSYRRLLRNQFIIVTTISAEEAIETIKSSEPFAAVVTDYKMPEMNGVQLLSIVSEIAPDTVRILITGYADLQTAIEAVNNGKIFRFLSKPCPHEQLEATINTAIEQHRLITSEKELLEKTLKGSMKLLIDMLAISNPTLFSQANRIRLFARNIANRLGIQNTWDLEIASMLSQIGSIAIPNEIIEKKFKGITLTKVETEIFQSIAITGHNLIKNIPRLEKAALIIRNIFKKKDSNEEDFLFSSILQVLIEYDFLVQSGKSQKEAINILYSYGNEYDLSVINVRN
;
A
#
# COMPACT_ATOMS: atom_id res chain seq x y z
N MET A 1 -3.22 13.40 19.13
CA MET A 1 -4.44 12.56 19.15
C MET A 1 -5.51 13.27 18.34
N ASN A 2 -6.09 12.63 17.33
CA ASN A 2 -7.15 13.24 16.52
C ASN A 2 -8.46 13.30 17.33
N LYS A 3 -8.97 14.50 17.56
CA LYS A 3 -10.24 14.78 18.30
C LYS A 3 -11.29 15.42 17.40
N ARG A 4 -11.12 15.32 16.06
CA ARG A 4 -12.08 15.87 15.09
C ARG A 4 -13.27 14.94 14.97
N VAL A 5 -14.46 15.46 15.19
CA VAL A 5 -15.72 14.72 15.12
C VAL A 5 -16.66 15.46 14.17
N LEU A 6 -17.20 14.76 13.17
CA LEU A 6 -18.21 15.27 12.27
C LEU A 6 -19.59 14.88 12.79
N PHE A 7 -20.46 15.86 12.97
CA PHE A 7 -21.89 15.68 13.26
C PHE A 7 -22.73 15.98 12.03
N VAL A 8 -23.67 15.09 11.73
CA VAL A 8 -24.57 15.19 10.59
C VAL A 8 -26.02 15.07 11.09
N ASP A 9 -26.79 16.11 10.91
CA ASP A 9 -28.22 16.18 11.31
C ASP A 9 -28.88 17.28 10.48
N ASP A 10 -30.08 17.07 9.95
CA ASP A 10 -30.80 18.05 9.16
C ASP A 10 -31.38 19.21 10.01
N GLU A 11 -31.36 19.04 11.34
CA GLU A 11 -31.78 20.06 12.28
C GLU A 11 -30.60 20.93 12.78
N GLU A 12 -30.42 22.14 12.23
CA GLU A 12 -29.34 23.06 12.59
C GLU A 12 -29.29 23.41 14.09
N ASN A 13 -30.45 23.44 14.77
CA ASN A 13 -30.55 23.67 16.21
C ASN A 13 -29.91 22.54 17.02
N VAL A 14 -30.04 21.30 16.55
CA VAL A 14 -29.43 20.12 17.16
C VAL A 14 -27.91 20.20 17.02
N LEU A 15 -27.42 20.48 15.82
CA LEU A 15 -26.00 20.67 15.54
C LEU A 15 -25.37 21.79 16.38
N SER A 16 -26.06 22.93 16.48
CA SER A 16 -25.62 24.07 17.31
C SER A 16 -25.52 23.70 18.79
N SER A 17 -26.43 22.85 19.27
CA SER A 17 -26.40 22.33 20.64
C SER A 17 -25.20 21.40 20.87
N TYR A 18 -24.92 20.46 19.98
CA TYR A 18 -23.75 19.58 20.06
C TYR A 18 -22.44 20.39 20.02
N ARG A 19 -22.33 21.37 19.10
CA ARG A 19 -21.15 22.24 19.01
C ARG A 19 -20.92 22.99 20.33
N ARG A 20 -21.94 23.56 20.92
CA ARG A 20 -21.84 24.31 22.18
C ARG A 20 -21.43 23.43 23.36
N LEU A 21 -22.01 22.23 23.46
CA LEU A 21 -21.79 21.32 24.56
C LEU A 21 -20.38 20.66 24.50
N LEU A 22 -19.87 20.34 23.32
CA LEU A 22 -18.71 19.48 23.14
C LEU A 22 -17.43 20.23 22.73
N ARG A 23 -17.50 21.53 22.38
CA ARG A 23 -16.38 22.34 21.86
C ARG A 23 -15.13 22.40 22.74
N ASN A 24 -15.30 22.23 24.05
CA ASN A 24 -14.17 22.32 24.98
C ASN A 24 -13.31 21.04 24.99
N GLN A 25 -13.84 19.93 24.49
CA GLN A 25 -13.19 18.62 24.53
C GLN A 25 -12.82 18.12 23.15
N PHE A 26 -13.61 18.48 22.12
CA PHE A 26 -13.50 17.97 20.74
C PHE A 26 -13.49 19.11 19.73
N ILE A 27 -12.92 18.83 18.56
CA ILE A 27 -13.00 19.70 17.38
C ILE A 27 -14.25 19.28 16.61
N ILE A 28 -15.34 20.03 16.77
CA ILE A 28 -16.63 19.70 16.18
C ILE A 28 -16.78 20.38 14.83
N VAL A 29 -17.02 19.58 13.79
CA VAL A 29 -17.47 20.00 12.46
C VAL A 29 -18.92 19.53 12.32
N THR A 30 -19.76 20.31 11.66
CA THR A 30 -21.18 19.99 11.49
C THR A 30 -21.59 20.19 10.04
N THR A 31 -22.45 19.31 9.53
CA THR A 31 -23.07 19.37 8.22
C THR A 31 -24.55 19.07 8.33
N ILE A 32 -25.36 19.68 7.46
CA ILE A 32 -26.83 19.58 7.53
C ILE A 32 -27.38 18.51 6.56
N SER A 33 -26.54 17.89 5.77
CA SER A 33 -26.94 16.81 4.86
C SER A 33 -25.87 15.73 4.73
N ALA A 34 -26.25 14.56 4.22
CA ALA A 34 -25.35 13.47 3.96
C ALA A 34 -24.36 13.78 2.82
N GLU A 35 -24.82 14.50 1.79
CA GLU A 35 -24.00 14.90 0.65
C GLU A 35 -22.88 15.86 1.09
N GLU A 36 -23.22 16.88 1.88
CA GLU A 36 -22.25 17.81 2.46
C GLU A 36 -21.24 17.10 3.35
N ALA A 37 -21.69 16.09 4.12
CA ALA A 37 -20.81 15.26 4.93
C ALA A 37 -19.81 14.48 4.09
N ILE A 38 -20.23 13.86 2.99
CA ILE A 38 -19.35 13.12 2.07
C ILE A 38 -18.30 14.05 1.46
N GLU A 39 -18.69 15.23 1.00
CA GLU A 39 -17.77 16.23 0.45
C GLU A 39 -16.77 16.72 1.51
N THR A 40 -17.27 17.00 2.71
CA THR A 40 -16.45 17.42 3.86
C THR A 40 -15.43 16.36 4.23
N ILE A 41 -15.80 15.07 4.25
CA ILE A 41 -14.89 13.96 4.55
C ILE A 41 -13.80 13.85 3.47
N LYS A 42 -14.15 14.02 2.19
CA LYS A 42 -13.20 13.92 1.08
C LYS A 42 -12.21 15.09 1.01
N SER A 43 -12.63 16.29 1.44
CA SER A 43 -11.88 17.53 1.28
C SER A 43 -11.13 17.99 2.54
N SER A 44 -11.44 17.40 3.71
CA SER A 44 -10.86 17.80 4.99
C SER A 44 -9.80 16.83 5.50
N GLU A 45 -9.11 17.25 6.58
CA GLU A 45 -8.32 16.32 7.38
C GLU A 45 -9.20 15.20 7.97
N PRO A 46 -8.65 13.99 8.19
CA PRO A 46 -9.41 12.84 8.67
C PRO A 46 -10.16 13.11 9.98
N PHE A 47 -11.37 12.59 10.08
CA PHE A 47 -12.18 12.60 11.31
C PHE A 47 -11.92 11.34 12.13
N ALA A 48 -11.87 11.51 13.46
CA ALA A 48 -11.80 10.36 14.36
C ALA A 48 -13.16 9.64 14.45
N ALA A 49 -14.27 10.40 14.40
CA ALA A 49 -15.61 9.85 14.41
C ALA A 49 -16.56 10.68 13.53
N VAL A 50 -17.54 10.00 12.95
CA VAL A 50 -18.75 10.57 12.34
C VAL A 50 -19.94 10.16 13.18
N VAL A 51 -20.74 11.13 13.59
CA VAL A 51 -21.98 10.96 14.34
C VAL A 51 -23.12 11.49 13.48
N THR A 52 -24.06 10.64 13.09
CA THR A 52 -25.16 11.04 12.21
C THR A 52 -26.51 10.70 12.79
N ASP A 53 -27.51 11.55 12.52
CA ASP A 53 -28.89 11.15 12.74
C ASP A 53 -29.29 10.05 11.76
N TYR A 54 -30.24 9.21 12.17
CA TYR A 54 -30.80 8.18 11.28
C TYR A 54 -31.71 8.79 10.21
N LYS A 55 -32.63 9.70 10.65
CA LYS A 55 -33.66 10.28 9.77
C LYS A 55 -33.17 11.58 9.19
N MET A 56 -32.70 11.53 7.95
CA MET A 56 -32.37 12.71 7.17
C MET A 56 -33.04 12.62 5.79
N PRO A 57 -33.35 13.78 5.17
CA PRO A 57 -33.85 13.81 3.79
C PRO A 57 -32.88 13.15 2.80
N GLU A 58 -33.41 12.61 1.71
CA GLU A 58 -32.68 12.00 0.59
C GLU A 58 -31.86 10.77 0.96
N MET A 59 -30.92 10.89 1.89
CA MET A 59 -30.04 9.80 2.31
C MET A 59 -30.07 9.66 3.84
N ASN A 60 -30.46 8.48 4.35
CA ASN A 60 -30.49 8.23 5.78
C ASN A 60 -29.09 7.97 6.35
N GLY A 61 -28.96 8.06 7.71
CA GLY A 61 -27.69 7.92 8.39
C GLY A 61 -26.99 6.56 8.16
N VAL A 62 -27.72 5.46 8.00
CA VAL A 62 -27.14 4.14 7.74
C VAL A 62 -26.51 4.08 6.35
N GLN A 63 -27.17 4.68 5.35
CA GLN A 63 -26.63 4.78 4.00
C GLN A 63 -25.37 5.65 3.97
N LEU A 64 -25.41 6.81 4.64
CA LEU A 64 -24.23 7.67 4.81
C LEU A 64 -23.07 6.91 5.44
N LEU A 65 -23.29 6.24 6.58
CA LEU A 65 -22.24 5.49 7.28
C LEU A 65 -21.69 4.31 6.47
N SER A 66 -22.50 3.72 5.59
CA SER A 66 -22.02 2.72 4.62
C SER A 66 -21.01 3.33 3.65
N ILE A 67 -21.29 4.51 3.09
CA ILE A 67 -20.38 5.23 2.20
C ILE A 67 -19.12 5.66 2.96
N VAL A 68 -19.27 6.18 4.20
CA VAL A 68 -18.12 6.54 5.05
C VAL A 68 -17.22 5.35 5.30
N SER A 69 -17.76 4.12 5.43
CA SER A 69 -16.94 2.92 5.61
C SER A 69 -16.02 2.62 4.42
N GLU A 70 -16.37 3.07 3.23
CA GLU A 70 -15.58 2.88 2.01
C GLU A 70 -14.57 4.01 1.80
N ILE A 71 -14.99 5.28 1.97
CA ILE A 71 -14.14 6.45 1.70
C ILE A 71 -13.22 6.84 2.86
N ALA A 72 -13.61 6.48 4.10
CA ALA A 72 -12.85 6.78 5.31
C ALA A 72 -12.92 5.59 6.30
N PRO A 73 -12.33 4.42 5.98
CA PRO A 73 -12.49 3.17 6.71
C PRO A 73 -12.01 3.25 8.17
N ASP A 74 -11.08 4.13 8.47
CA ASP A 74 -10.52 4.31 9.82
C ASP A 74 -11.38 5.19 10.72
N THR A 75 -12.31 5.96 10.14
CA THR A 75 -13.24 6.83 10.88
C THR A 75 -14.29 5.98 11.59
N VAL A 76 -14.44 6.18 12.88
CA VAL A 76 -15.43 5.46 13.69
C VAL A 76 -16.83 6.03 13.44
N ARG A 77 -17.81 5.16 13.23
CA ARG A 77 -19.16 5.48 12.77
C ARG A 77 -20.17 5.29 13.89
N ILE A 78 -20.87 6.36 14.26
CA ILE A 78 -21.88 6.38 15.31
C ILE A 78 -23.21 6.85 14.72
N LEU A 79 -24.29 6.14 15.02
CA LEU A 79 -25.64 6.48 14.63
C LEU A 79 -26.43 7.00 15.83
N ILE A 80 -27.18 8.08 15.67
CA ILE A 80 -28.18 8.51 16.63
C ILE A 80 -29.56 8.20 16.03
N THR A 81 -30.45 7.57 16.80
CA THR A 81 -31.73 7.09 16.26
C THR A 81 -32.86 7.17 17.27
N GLY A 82 -34.11 7.34 16.80
CA GLY A 82 -35.30 7.23 17.66
C GLY A 82 -35.68 5.77 17.91
N TYR A 83 -36.60 5.54 18.83
CA TYR A 83 -37.07 4.18 19.22
C TYR A 83 -37.67 3.37 18.06
N ALA A 84 -38.28 4.03 17.08
CA ALA A 84 -38.95 3.36 15.95
C ALA A 84 -37.98 2.65 14.99
N ASP A 85 -36.71 3.05 14.96
CA ASP A 85 -35.72 2.61 13.97
C ASP A 85 -34.62 1.73 14.59
N LEU A 86 -34.85 1.28 15.82
CA LEU A 86 -33.87 0.53 16.62
C LEU A 86 -33.45 -0.79 15.95
N GLN A 87 -34.39 -1.50 15.31
CA GLN A 87 -34.11 -2.78 14.66
C GLN A 87 -33.10 -2.60 13.51
N THR A 88 -33.29 -1.57 12.70
CA THR A 88 -32.38 -1.25 11.59
C THR A 88 -30.98 -0.84 12.10
N ALA A 89 -30.92 -0.11 13.21
CA ALA A 89 -29.64 0.24 13.85
C ALA A 89 -28.89 -1.00 14.36
N ILE A 90 -29.59 -1.97 14.96
CA ILE A 90 -29.03 -3.26 15.42
C ILE A 90 -28.46 -4.04 14.25
N GLU A 91 -29.19 -4.15 13.15
CA GLU A 91 -28.72 -4.85 11.94
C GLU A 91 -27.47 -4.18 11.34
N ALA A 92 -27.44 -2.87 11.32
CA ALA A 92 -26.28 -2.11 10.82
C ALA A 92 -25.03 -2.27 11.70
N VAL A 93 -25.18 -2.40 13.01
CA VAL A 93 -24.07 -2.73 13.92
C VAL A 93 -23.60 -4.17 13.70
N ASN A 94 -24.52 -5.13 13.61
CA ASN A 94 -24.20 -6.55 13.40
C ASN A 94 -23.49 -6.80 12.06
N ASN A 95 -23.76 -6.00 11.04
CA ASN A 95 -23.07 -6.03 9.75
C ASN A 95 -21.73 -5.30 9.75
N GLY A 96 -21.25 -4.81 10.90
CA GLY A 96 -19.96 -4.12 11.04
C GLY A 96 -19.87 -2.72 10.41
N LYS A 97 -21.00 -2.18 9.92
CA LYS A 97 -21.04 -0.86 9.27
C LYS A 97 -21.04 0.30 10.28
N ILE A 98 -21.49 0.06 11.51
CA ILE A 98 -21.64 1.05 12.59
C ILE A 98 -20.92 0.52 13.81
N PHE A 99 -20.16 1.38 14.48
CA PHE A 99 -19.47 1.05 15.73
C PHE A 99 -20.45 0.97 16.91
N ARG A 100 -21.33 1.96 16.99
CA ARG A 100 -22.34 2.07 18.07
C ARG A 100 -23.52 2.91 17.61
N PHE A 101 -24.69 2.65 18.17
CA PHE A 101 -25.83 3.56 18.08
C PHE A 101 -26.19 4.14 19.44
N LEU A 102 -26.85 5.31 19.43
CA LEU A 102 -27.41 6.00 20.58
C LEU A 102 -28.88 6.28 20.33
N SER A 103 -29.72 6.06 21.33
CA SER A 103 -31.16 6.35 21.24
C SER A 103 -31.46 7.80 21.63
N LYS A 104 -32.33 8.48 20.87
CA LYS A 104 -32.91 9.78 21.25
C LYS A 104 -34.04 9.55 22.29
N PRO A 105 -34.10 10.33 23.39
CA PRO A 105 -33.21 11.40 23.78
C PRO A 105 -31.88 10.88 24.34
N CYS A 106 -30.75 11.44 23.84
CA CYS A 106 -29.42 11.04 24.26
C CYS A 106 -28.86 11.99 25.31
N PRO A 107 -28.65 11.53 26.57
CA PRO A 107 -28.02 12.36 27.58
C PRO A 107 -26.60 12.80 27.17
N HIS A 108 -26.22 14.02 27.51
CA HIS A 108 -24.91 14.59 27.20
C HIS A 108 -23.75 13.67 27.60
N GLU A 109 -23.79 13.17 28.84
CA GLU A 109 -22.75 12.29 29.41
C GLU A 109 -22.59 11.01 28.58
N GLN A 110 -23.69 10.43 28.11
CA GLN A 110 -23.67 9.23 27.28
C GLN A 110 -23.07 9.51 25.89
N LEU A 111 -23.41 10.64 25.26
CA LEU A 111 -22.87 11.07 23.99
C LEU A 111 -21.36 11.31 24.11
N GLU A 112 -20.93 12.06 25.12
CA GLU A 112 -19.52 12.34 25.40
C GLU A 112 -18.71 11.06 25.66
N ALA A 113 -19.21 10.15 26.48
CA ALA A 113 -18.57 8.87 26.76
C ALA A 113 -18.45 8.01 25.48
N THR A 114 -19.47 8.04 24.62
CA THR A 114 -19.45 7.30 23.35
C THR A 114 -18.42 7.89 22.38
N ILE A 115 -18.34 9.21 22.27
CA ILE A 115 -17.35 9.88 21.43
C ILE A 115 -15.93 9.59 21.94
N ASN A 116 -15.69 9.65 23.25
CA ASN A 116 -14.39 9.30 23.81
C ASN A 116 -13.99 7.86 23.49
N THR A 117 -14.94 6.91 23.60
CA THR A 117 -14.71 5.51 23.21
C THR A 117 -14.39 5.39 21.70
N ALA A 118 -15.09 6.14 20.86
CA ALA A 118 -14.87 6.16 19.43
C ALA A 118 -13.49 6.74 19.06
N ILE A 119 -13.08 7.81 19.72
CA ILE A 119 -11.75 8.41 19.52
C ILE A 119 -10.64 7.42 19.94
N GLU A 120 -10.84 6.70 21.04
CA GLU A 120 -9.88 5.68 21.45
C GLU A 120 -9.84 4.51 20.46
N GLN A 121 -10.98 4.07 19.94
CA GLN A 121 -11.05 3.06 18.91
C GLN A 121 -10.32 3.51 17.63
N HIS A 122 -10.55 4.74 17.18
CA HIS A 122 -9.84 5.34 16.05
C HIS A 122 -8.32 5.38 16.29
N ARG A 123 -7.91 5.75 17.51
CA ARG A 123 -6.50 5.76 17.90
C ARG A 123 -5.87 4.38 17.81
N LEU A 124 -6.56 3.34 18.27
CA LEU A 124 -6.07 1.97 18.18
C LEU A 124 -5.89 1.53 16.72
N ILE A 125 -6.91 1.77 15.88
CA ILE A 125 -6.86 1.43 14.44
C ILE A 125 -5.69 2.16 13.75
N THR A 126 -5.57 3.47 13.95
CA THR A 126 -4.53 4.27 13.29
C THR A 126 -3.13 3.99 13.84
N SER A 127 -3.00 3.74 15.16
CA SER A 127 -1.71 3.40 15.76
C SER A 127 -1.19 2.04 15.29
N GLU A 128 -2.07 1.06 15.13
CA GLU A 128 -1.70 -0.24 14.58
C GLU A 128 -1.17 -0.09 13.15
N LYS A 129 -1.89 0.64 12.29
CA LYS A 129 -1.45 0.93 10.91
C LYS A 129 -0.10 1.65 10.87
N GLU A 130 0.05 2.72 11.68
CA GLU A 130 1.31 3.45 11.76
C GLU A 130 2.47 2.57 12.22
N LEU A 131 2.24 1.70 13.21
CA LEU A 131 3.25 0.78 13.70
C LEU A 131 3.67 -0.20 12.60
N LEU A 132 2.70 -0.79 11.90
CA LEU A 132 2.96 -1.70 10.78
C LEU A 132 3.74 -0.99 9.66
N GLU A 133 3.35 0.23 9.29
CA GLU A 133 4.06 1.00 8.26
C GLU A 133 5.49 1.39 8.68
N LYS A 134 5.68 1.84 9.93
CA LYS A 134 7.00 2.17 10.45
C LYS A 134 7.90 0.95 10.51
N THR A 135 7.36 -0.19 10.96
CA THR A 135 8.09 -1.46 11.02
C THR A 135 8.49 -1.93 9.61
N LEU A 136 7.56 -1.88 8.66
CA LEU A 136 7.84 -2.22 7.27
C LEU A 136 8.92 -1.34 6.67
N LYS A 137 8.78 0.01 6.79
CA LYS A 137 9.78 0.96 6.29
C LYS A 137 11.14 0.75 6.95
N GLY A 138 11.17 0.47 8.27
CA GLY A 138 12.40 0.16 9.02
C GLY A 138 13.07 -1.13 8.53
N SER A 139 12.31 -2.19 8.34
CA SER A 139 12.81 -3.47 7.83
C SER A 139 13.37 -3.34 6.42
N MET A 140 12.64 -2.65 5.53
CA MET A 140 13.11 -2.37 4.18
C MET A 140 14.42 -1.57 4.17
N LYS A 141 14.47 -0.50 4.99
CA LYS A 141 15.68 0.33 5.10
C LYS A 141 16.87 -0.51 5.57
N LEU A 142 16.69 -1.33 6.58
CA LEU A 142 17.75 -2.22 7.08
C LEU A 142 18.29 -3.15 5.97
N LEU A 143 17.40 -3.80 5.22
CA LEU A 143 17.80 -4.68 4.12
C LEU A 143 18.55 -3.94 3.01
N ILE A 144 18.11 -2.73 2.67
CA ILE A 144 18.74 -1.88 1.67
C ILE A 144 20.13 -1.41 2.16
N ASP A 145 20.24 -1.01 3.42
CA ASP A 145 21.52 -0.60 4.02
C ASP A 145 22.50 -1.80 4.09
N MET A 146 22.01 -2.99 4.40
CA MET A 146 22.83 -4.23 4.37
C MET A 146 23.34 -4.51 2.95
N LEU A 147 22.50 -4.39 1.92
CA LEU A 147 22.94 -4.52 0.53
C LEU A 147 23.98 -3.46 0.14
N ALA A 148 23.76 -2.21 0.54
CA ALA A 148 24.66 -1.10 0.26
C ALA A 148 26.06 -1.30 0.88
N ILE A 149 26.11 -1.88 2.08
CA ILE A 149 27.37 -2.19 2.79
C ILE A 149 28.05 -3.42 2.20
N SER A 150 27.29 -4.50 1.95
CA SER A 150 27.83 -5.77 1.48
C SER A 150 28.25 -5.72 0.01
N ASN A 151 27.47 -5.03 -0.83
CA ASN A 151 27.75 -4.88 -2.26
C ASN A 151 27.25 -3.56 -2.84
N PRO A 152 28.04 -2.47 -2.74
CA PRO A 152 27.67 -1.14 -3.25
C PRO A 152 27.33 -1.12 -4.74
N THR A 153 27.95 -2.00 -5.54
CA THR A 153 27.73 -2.07 -6.98
C THR A 153 26.33 -2.61 -7.30
N LEU A 154 25.92 -3.67 -6.63
CA LEU A 154 24.57 -4.24 -6.77
C LEU A 154 23.49 -3.33 -6.16
N PHE A 155 23.80 -2.62 -5.07
CA PHE A 155 22.92 -1.59 -4.55
C PHE A 155 22.67 -0.48 -5.59
N SER A 156 23.73 0.00 -6.24
CA SER A 156 23.61 1.00 -7.31
C SER A 156 22.81 0.44 -8.50
N GLN A 157 23.01 -0.83 -8.87
CA GLN A 157 22.21 -1.52 -9.89
C GLN A 157 20.72 -1.56 -9.51
N ALA A 158 20.39 -1.98 -8.30
CA ALA A 158 19.00 -2.05 -7.83
C ALA A 158 18.27 -0.69 -7.92
N ASN A 159 18.97 0.40 -7.60
CA ASN A 159 18.42 1.75 -7.75
C ASN A 159 18.16 2.14 -9.21
N ARG A 160 19.06 1.81 -10.15
CA ARG A 160 18.83 2.05 -11.58
C ARG A 160 17.67 1.21 -12.11
N ILE A 161 17.61 -0.08 -11.74
CA ILE A 161 16.52 -0.99 -12.12
C ILE A 161 15.17 -0.43 -11.65
N ARG A 162 15.06 0.04 -10.41
CA ARG A 162 13.82 0.62 -9.88
C ARG A 162 13.32 1.79 -10.72
N LEU A 163 14.20 2.71 -11.11
CA LEU A 163 13.83 3.86 -11.95
C LEU A 163 13.32 3.41 -13.33
N PHE A 164 13.98 2.45 -13.94
CA PHE A 164 13.57 1.93 -15.25
C PHE A 164 12.29 1.09 -15.17
N ALA A 165 12.15 0.25 -14.13
CA ALA A 165 10.95 -0.56 -13.92
C ALA A 165 9.69 0.30 -13.78
N ARG A 166 9.77 1.39 -13.02
CA ARG A 166 8.68 2.36 -12.90
C ARG A 166 8.31 2.99 -14.25
N ASN A 167 9.30 3.37 -15.05
CA ASN A 167 9.06 3.95 -16.38
C ASN A 167 8.37 2.96 -17.33
N ILE A 168 8.81 1.70 -17.34
CA ILE A 168 8.19 0.64 -18.13
C ILE A 168 6.75 0.39 -17.67
N ALA A 169 6.52 0.25 -16.38
CA ALA A 169 5.19 0.04 -15.82
C ALA A 169 4.22 1.17 -16.20
N ASN A 170 4.66 2.42 -16.11
CA ASN A 170 3.86 3.57 -16.53
C ASN A 170 3.49 3.52 -18.03
N ARG A 171 4.43 3.15 -18.89
CA ARG A 171 4.18 2.99 -20.35
C ARG A 171 3.23 1.82 -20.66
N LEU A 172 3.24 0.77 -19.84
CA LEU A 172 2.31 -0.36 -19.92
C LEU A 172 0.94 -0.06 -19.30
N GLY A 173 0.72 1.14 -18.75
CA GLY A 173 -0.54 1.54 -18.11
C GLY A 173 -0.81 0.91 -16.74
N ILE A 174 0.22 0.35 -16.10
CA ILE A 174 0.09 -0.29 -14.79
C ILE A 174 -0.06 0.79 -13.71
N GLN A 175 -1.19 0.81 -13.01
CA GLN A 175 -1.51 1.84 -12.00
C GLN A 175 -0.80 1.60 -10.67
N ASN A 176 -0.70 0.35 -10.21
CA ASN A 176 -0.07 0.01 -8.94
C ASN A 176 1.32 -0.58 -9.17
N THR A 177 2.35 0.24 -9.00
CA THR A 177 3.76 -0.14 -9.20
C THR A 177 4.49 -0.49 -7.91
N TRP A 178 3.79 -0.48 -6.76
CA TRP A 178 4.43 -0.61 -5.44
C TRP A 178 5.22 -1.91 -5.31
N ASP A 179 4.61 -3.05 -5.64
CA ASP A 179 5.26 -4.37 -5.53
C ASP A 179 6.47 -4.48 -6.46
N LEU A 180 6.38 -3.93 -7.68
CA LEU A 180 7.47 -3.89 -8.63
C LEU A 180 8.63 -3.01 -8.15
N GLU A 181 8.34 -1.84 -7.59
CA GLU A 181 9.37 -0.93 -7.06
C GLU A 181 10.12 -1.56 -5.89
N ILE A 182 9.40 -2.20 -4.96
CA ILE A 182 10.00 -2.92 -3.83
C ILE A 182 10.83 -4.12 -4.31
N ALA A 183 10.26 -4.93 -5.21
CA ALA A 183 10.99 -6.07 -5.78
C ALA A 183 12.26 -5.61 -6.51
N SER A 184 12.21 -4.47 -7.22
CA SER A 184 13.38 -3.87 -7.88
C SER A 184 14.47 -3.52 -6.88
N MET A 185 14.13 -2.84 -5.78
CA MET A 185 15.08 -2.42 -4.75
C MET A 185 15.73 -3.59 -4.03
N LEU A 186 14.96 -4.67 -3.81
CA LEU A 186 15.39 -5.85 -3.05
C LEU A 186 15.82 -7.01 -3.97
N SER A 187 15.78 -6.85 -5.30
CA SER A 187 16.09 -7.91 -6.27
C SER A 187 17.48 -8.53 -6.07
N GLN A 188 18.42 -7.75 -5.56
CA GLN A 188 19.80 -8.16 -5.36
C GLN A 188 20.14 -8.54 -3.90
N ILE A 189 19.15 -8.52 -2.99
CA ILE A 189 19.42 -8.77 -1.56
C ILE A 189 19.99 -10.18 -1.30
N GLY A 190 19.63 -11.15 -2.12
CA GLY A 190 20.15 -12.51 -2.02
C GLY A 190 21.64 -12.64 -2.39
N SER A 191 22.25 -11.62 -2.97
CA SER A 191 23.68 -11.59 -3.31
C SER A 191 24.61 -11.70 -2.10
N ILE A 192 24.09 -11.42 -0.91
CA ILE A 192 24.83 -11.56 0.35
C ILE A 192 25.33 -13.01 0.57
N ALA A 193 24.70 -14.00 -0.07
CA ALA A 193 25.03 -15.42 0.07
C ALA A 193 25.93 -15.95 -1.06
N ILE A 194 26.37 -15.12 -2.01
CA ILE A 194 27.22 -15.58 -3.12
C ILE A 194 28.59 -14.90 -3.14
N PRO A 195 29.63 -15.58 -3.69
CA PRO A 195 30.96 -15.01 -3.80
C PRO A 195 31.00 -13.75 -4.67
N ASN A 196 31.67 -12.69 -4.20
CA ASN A 196 31.80 -11.43 -4.95
C ASN A 196 32.48 -11.60 -6.30
N GLU A 197 33.37 -12.57 -6.46
CA GLU A 197 34.05 -12.88 -7.72
C GLU A 197 33.07 -13.21 -8.86
N ILE A 198 31.97 -13.91 -8.56
CA ILE A 198 30.93 -14.22 -9.54
C ILE A 198 30.20 -12.95 -10.00
N ILE A 199 29.92 -12.05 -9.04
CA ILE A 199 29.29 -10.76 -9.31
C ILE A 199 30.22 -9.89 -10.17
N GLU A 200 31.50 -9.82 -9.82
CA GLU A 200 32.49 -9.08 -10.58
C GLU A 200 32.66 -9.59 -12.02
N LYS A 201 32.66 -10.92 -12.22
CA LYS A 201 32.69 -11.51 -13.56
C LYS A 201 31.52 -11.02 -14.41
N LYS A 202 30.31 -11.01 -13.83
CA LYS A 202 29.10 -10.54 -14.52
C LYS A 202 29.23 -9.06 -14.94
N PHE A 203 29.68 -8.18 -14.06
CA PHE A 203 29.91 -6.76 -14.36
C PHE A 203 31.04 -6.53 -15.40
N LYS A 204 32.03 -7.41 -15.46
CA LYS A 204 33.10 -7.35 -16.46
C LYS A 204 32.72 -7.99 -17.80
N GLY A 205 31.48 -8.52 -17.93
CA GLY A 205 31.01 -9.22 -19.13
C GLY A 205 31.73 -10.55 -19.37
N ILE A 206 32.31 -11.15 -18.34
CA ILE A 206 32.98 -12.46 -18.40
C ILE A 206 31.91 -13.54 -18.33
N THR A 207 31.95 -14.49 -19.25
CA THR A 207 31.04 -15.63 -19.29
C THR A 207 31.20 -16.49 -18.06
N LEU A 208 30.11 -16.71 -17.32
CA LEU A 208 30.08 -17.61 -16.16
C LEU A 208 30.08 -19.07 -16.62
N THR A 209 30.74 -19.93 -15.88
CA THR A 209 30.58 -21.37 -16.00
C THR A 209 29.15 -21.80 -15.61
N LYS A 210 28.74 -23.02 -15.95
CA LYS A 210 27.42 -23.54 -15.58
C LYS A 210 27.19 -23.47 -14.06
N VAL A 211 28.19 -23.88 -13.27
CA VAL A 211 28.11 -23.84 -11.80
C VAL A 211 28.00 -22.40 -11.28
N GLU A 212 28.78 -21.47 -11.82
CA GLU A 212 28.71 -20.08 -11.43
C GLU A 212 27.36 -19.44 -11.81
N THR A 213 26.77 -19.85 -12.93
CA THR A 213 25.44 -19.41 -13.36
C THR A 213 24.37 -19.89 -12.38
N GLU A 214 24.41 -21.16 -11.96
CA GLU A 214 23.48 -21.70 -10.95
C GLU A 214 23.62 -20.95 -9.60
N ILE A 215 24.86 -20.69 -9.17
CA ILE A 215 25.13 -19.90 -7.95
C ILE A 215 24.58 -18.48 -8.13
N PHE A 216 24.81 -17.83 -9.26
CA PHE A 216 24.28 -16.48 -9.52
C PHE A 216 22.75 -16.46 -9.49
N GLN A 217 22.10 -17.42 -10.13
CA GLN A 217 20.63 -17.50 -10.16
C GLN A 217 20.04 -17.78 -8.75
N SER A 218 20.81 -18.38 -7.83
CA SER A 218 20.36 -18.61 -6.45
C SER A 218 20.10 -17.32 -5.68
N ILE A 219 20.55 -16.15 -6.16
CA ILE A 219 20.21 -14.82 -5.62
C ILE A 219 18.70 -14.66 -5.49
N ALA A 220 17.93 -15.08 -6.50
CA ALA A 220 16.48 -14.96 -6.50
C ALA A 220 15.81 -15.80 -5.40
N ILE A 221 16.25 -17.03 -5.19
CA ILE A 221 15.71 -17.92 -4.15
C ILE A 221 16.11 -17.43 -2.77
N THR A 222 17.35 -17.03 -2.59
CA THR A 222 17.85 -16.47 -1.33
C THR A 222 17.13 -15.17 -1.00
N GLY A 223 16.98 -14.25 -1.96
CA GLY A 223 16.26 -13.01 -1.79
C GLY A 223 14.81 -13.25 -1.38
N HIS A 224 14.10 -14.17 -2.06
CA HIS A 224 12.76 -14.58 -1.66
C HIS A 224 12.70 -15.06 -0.19
N ASN A 225 13.62 -15.95 0.19
CA ASN A 225 13.61 -16.52 1.54
C ASN A 225 13.88 -15.49 2.64
N LEU A 226 14.65 -14.44 2.35
CA LEU A 226 14.95 -13.36 3.30
C LEU A 226 13.74 -12.47 3.56
N ILE A 227 12.85 -12.26 2.57
CA ILE A 227 11.79 -11.25 2.69
C ILE A 227 10.38 -11.81 2.73
N LYS A 228 10.15 -13.08 2.36
CA LYS A 228 8.81 -13.70 2.23
C LYS A 228 7.95 -13.67 3.50
N ASN A 229 8.58 -13.58 4.68
CA ASN A 229 7.90 -13.55 5.97
C ASN A 229 7.71 -12.11 6.51
N ILE A 230 8.12 -11.09 5.76
CA ILE A 230 7.89 -9.69 6.15
C ILE A 230 6.50 -9.29 5.65
N PRO A 231 5.59 -8.85 6.55
CA PRO A 231 4.24 -8.44 6.16
C PRO A 231 4.25 -7.41 5.02
N ARG A 232 3.40 -7.58 4.04
CA ARG A 232 3.27 -6.77 2.81
C ARG A 232 4.40 -6.93 1.79
N LEU A 233 5.41 -7.77 2.03
CA LEU A 233 6.46 -8.06 1.03
C LEU A 233 6.28 -9.41 0.32
N GLU A 234 5.20 -10.13 0.57
CA GLU A 234 4.95 -11.46 0.03
C GLU A 234 4.94 -11.47 -1.51
N LYS A 235 4.25 -10.50 -2.14
CA LYS A 235 4.22 -10.35 -3.60
C LYS A 235 5.60 -9.96 -4.15
N ALA A 236 6.27 -9.00 -3.55
CA ALA A 236 7.63 -8.63 -3.95
C ALA A 236 8.60 -9.82 -3.85
N ALA A 237 8.44 -10.66 -2.80
CA ALA A 237 9.22 -11.89 -2.66
C ALA A 237 8.95 -12.89 -3.79
N LEU A 238 7.70 -13.08 -4.20
CA LEU A 238 7.33 -13.95 -5.32
C LEU A 238 7.89 -13.41 -6.65
N ILE A 239 7.81 -12.11 -6.89
CA ILE A 239 8.39 -11.46 -8.06
C ILE A 239 9.90 -11.75 -8.12
N ILE A 240 10.63 -11.56 -7.02
CA ILE A 240 12.08 -11.84 -6.94
C ILE A 240 12.37 -13.31 -7.21
N ARG A 241 11.62 -14.23 -6.61
CA ARG A 241 11.79 -15.68 -6.80
C ARG A 241 11.71 -16.09 -8.26
N ASN A 242 10.87 -15.41 -9.03
CA ASN A 242 10.55 -15.79 -10.40
C ASN A 242 11.44 -15.12 -11.46
N ILE A 243 12.38 -14.23 -11.06
CA ILE A 243 13.26 -13.46 -12.00
C ILE A 243 13.96 -14.37 -13.03
N PHE A 244 14.43 -15.56 -12.63
CA PHE A 244 15.13 -16.47 -13.51
C PHE A 244 14.31 -17.69 -13.96
N LYS A 245 12.99 -17.67 -13.74
CA LYS A 245 12.11 -18.74 -14.23
C LYS A 245 11.64 -18.47 -15.65
N LYS A 246 11.47 -19.55 -16.42
CA LYS A 246 10.84 -19.48 -17.73
C LYS A 246 9.35 -19.17 -17.60
N LYS A 247 8.80 -18.49 -18.61
CA LYS A 247 7.41 -18.05 -18.66
C LYS A 247 6.45 -19.26 -18.69
N ASP A 248 5.72 -19.47 -17.60
CA ASP A 248 4.70 -20.53 -17.50
C ASP A 248 3.26 -19.99 -17.27
N SER A 249 3.07 -18.69 -17.05
CA SER A 249 1.76 -18.10 -16.75
C SER A 249 1.61 -16.67 -17.28
N ASN A 250 0.36 -16.25 -17.51
CA ASN A 250 -0.02 -14.87 -17.89
C ASN A 250 -0.37 -14.00 -16.66
N GLU A 251 0.11 -14.34 -15.49
CA GLU A 251 -0.15 -13.60 -14.26
C GLU A 251 0.65 -12.30 -14.18
N GLU A 252 0.07 -11.27 -13.53
CA GLU A 252 0.70 -9.95 -13.35
C GLU A 252 2.06 -10.05 -12.63
N ASP A 253 2.16 -10.94 -11.65
CA ASP A 253 3.40 -11.20 -10.91
C ASP A 253 4.51 -11.73 -11.82
N PHE A 254 4.14 -12.44 -12.89
CA PHE A 254 5.09 -12.93 -13.89
C PHE A 254 5.59 -11.79 -14.79
N LEU A 255 4.72 -10.85 -15.16
CA LEU A 255 5.11 -9.67 -15.94
C LEU A 255 6.16 -8.84 -15.15
N PHE A 256 5.96 -8.63 -13.87
CA PHE A 256 6.91 -7.91 -13.02
C PHE A 256 8.27 -8.61 -12.92
N SER A 257 8.25 -9.93 -12.80
CA SER A 257 9.48 -10.73 -12.81
C SER A 257 10.22 -10.64 -14.15
N SER A 258 9.49 -10.66 -15.28
CA SER A 258 10.05 -10.48 -16.62
C SER A 258 10.66 -9.08 -16.80
N ILE A 259 10.01 -8.04 -16.30
CA ILE A 259 10.56 -6.68 -16.30
C ILE A 259 11.89 -6.65 -15.56
N LEU A 260 11.95 -7.23 -14.35
CA LEU A 260 13.19 -7.27 -13.57
C LEU A 260 14.29 -8.08 -14.26
N GLN A 261 13.97 -9.24 -14.83
CA GLN A 261 14.91 -10.09 -15.55
C GLN A 261 15.59 -9.34 -16.70
N VAL A 262 14.77 -8.69 -17.54
CA VAL A 262 15.26 -7.88 -18.68
C VAL A 262 16.14 -6.73 -18.19
N LEU A 263 15.71 -6.01 -17.15
CA LEU A 263 16.43 -4.84 -16.65
C LEU A 263 17.74 -5.21 -15.97
N ILE A 264 17.80 -6.31 -15.24
CA ILE A 264 19.02 -6.82 -14.59
C ILE A 264 20.05 -7.15 -15.67
N GLU A 265 19.70 -7.94 -16.68
CA GLU A 265 20.62 -8.32 -17.75
C GLU A 265 21.04 -7.11 -18.58
N TYR A 266 20.10 -6.23 -18.93
CA TYR A 266 20.40 -4.98 -19.61
C TYR A 266 21.45 -4.15 -18.84
N ASP A 267 21.27 -3.98 -17.54
CA ASP A 267 22.19 -3.19 -16.73
C ASP A 267 23.59 -3.81 -16.71
N PHE A 268 23.70 -5.14 -16.59
CA PHE A 268 24.99 -5.83 -16.68
C PHE A 268 25.68 -5.59 -18.03
N LEU A 269 24.93 -5.67 -19.14
CA LEU A 269 25.48 -5.42 -20.49
C LEU A 269 26.01 -3.98 -20.61
N VAL A 270 25.25 -2.99 -20.14
CA VAL A 270 25.68 -1.59 -20.19
C VAL A 270 26.89 -1.36 -19.28
N GLN A 271 26.88 -1.89 -18.05
CA GLN A 271 28.00 -1.74 -17.12
C GLN A 271 29.27 -2.47 -17.60
N SER A 272 29.15 -3.51 -18.43
CA SER A 272 30.28 -4.17 -19.07
C SER A 272 30.86 -3.40 -20.27
N GLY A 273 30.34 -2.18 -20.55
CA GLY A 273 30.83 -1.30 -21.61
C GLY A 273 30.09 -1.38 -22.95
N LYS A 274 28.96 -2.11 -23.02
CA LYS A 274 28.09 -2.11 -24.21
C LYS A 274 27.30 -0.81 -24.30
N SER A 275 27.12 -0.28 -25.51
CA SER A 275 26.17 0.80 -25.75
C SER A 275 24.73 0.32 -25.50
N GLN A 276 23.82 1.25 -25.24
CA GLN A 276 22.40 0.92 -25.04
C GLN A 276 21.81 0.12 -26.20
N LYS A 277 22.16 0.50 -27.44
CA LYS A 277 21.71 -0.17 -28.66
C LYS A 277 22.25 -1.58 -28.76
N GLU A 278 23.53 -1.79 -28.46
CA GLU A 278 24.14 -3.12 -28.44
C GLU A 278 23.51 -4.01 -27.36
N ALA A 279 23.29 -3.49 -26.17
CA ALA A 279 22.65 -4.23 -25.07
C ALA A 279 21.25 -4.71 -25.47
N ILE A 280 20.44 -3.84 -26.09
CA ILE A 280 19.11 -4.20 -26.59
C ILE A 280 19.21 -5.27 -27.69
N ASN A 281 20.12 -5.15 -28.66
CA ASN A 281 20.30 -6.14 -29.71
C ASN A 281 20.72 -7.52 -29.15
N ILE A 282 21.56 -7.53 -28.11
CA ILE A 282 21.97 -8.76 -27.44
C ILE A 282 20.75 -9.40 -26.73
N LEU A 283 19.91 -8.62 -26.04
CA LEU A 283 18.69 -9.13 -25.41
C LEU A 283 17.73 -9.75 -26.45
N TYR A 284 17.58 -9.14 -27.62
CA TYR A 284 16.80 -9.71 -28.72
C TYR A 284 17.40 -11.03 -29.25
N SER A 285 18.74 -11.17 -29.26
CA SER A 285 19.40 -12.38 -29.74
C SER A 285 19.20 -13.59 -28.82
N TYR A 286 18.86 -13.38 -27.55
CA TYR A 286 18.50 -14.44 -26.62
C TYR A 286 17.09 -15.02 -26.86
N GLY A 287 16.31 -14.43 -27.77
CA GLY A 287 15.01 -14.95 -28.22
C GLY A 287 14.01 -15.10 -27.08
N ASN A 288 13.46 -16.29 -26.91
CA ASN A 288 12.40 -16.58 -25.93
C ASN A 288 12.89 -16.66 -24.47
N GLU A 289 14.15 -16.37 -24.18
CA GLU A 289 14.64 -16.32 -22.80
C GLU A 289 14.14 -15.07 -22.07
N TYR A 290 13.83 -14.00 -22.81
CA TYR A 290 13.33 -12.73 -22.27
C TYR A 290 11.98 -12.34 -22.90
N ASP A 291 11.18 -11.60 -22.15
CA ASP A 291 9.90 -11.09 -22.66
C ASP A 291 10.14 -9.91 -23.62
N LEU A 292 9.98 -10.17 -24.91
CA LEU A 292 10.20 -9.18 -25.98
C LEU A 292 9.24 -7.98 -25.87
N SER A 293 8.05 -8.14 -25.26
CA SER A 293 7.13 -7.02 -25.05
C SER A 293 7.72 -5.96 -24.11
N VAL A 294 8.44 -6.39 -23.08
CA VAL A 294 9.16 -5.51 -22.15
C VAL A 294 10.31 -4.77 -22.84
N ILE A 295 11.04 -5.44 -23.73
CA ILE A 295 12.14 -4.84 -24.48
C ILE A 295 11.63 -3.75 -25.42
N ASN A 296 10.49 -3.99 -26.09
CA ASN A 296 9.89 -3.04 -27.04
C ASN A 296 9.39 -1.75 -26.37
N VAL A 297 8.90 -1.82 -25.14
CA VAL A 297 8.42 -0.65 -24.39
C VAL A 297 9.56 0.31 -24.02
N ARG A 298 10.79 -0.17 -24.01
CA ARG A 298 11.95 0.64 -23.63
C ARG A 298 12.48 1.53 -24.76
N ASN A 299 12.23 1.17 -26.02
CA ASN A 299 12.58 1.96 -27.19
C ASN A 299 11.60 3.14 -27.36
#